data_b0d5340c6f819037459fb838a1a64eb4
#
_entry.id   b0d5340c6f819037459fb838a1a64eb4
#
_cell.length_a   1.000
_cell.length_b   1.000
_cell.length_c   1.000
_cell.angle_alpha   90.00
_cell.angle_beta   90.00
_cell.angle_gamma   90.00
#
_symmetry.space_group_name_H-M   'P 1'
#
loop_
_entity.id
_entity.type
_entity.pdbx_description
1 polymer ?
#
loop_
_entity_poly.entity_id
_entity_poly.type
_entity_poly.pdbx_seq_one_letter_code
_entity_poly.pdbx_strand_id
1 'polypeptide(L)'
;MGGFFLTSSLWNFVSNVWAKAKQLLPKGFPKTQLLNMNPADIDNRNLEVDPLNKFGTMGPTDVAIDSKTYRLKVTGKVERPLSLSYDQILKYPSLTETVLLICPGFFSNNGRWTGVTLKGLLQEVQIKKEAQYVDVVGNGEKRVRISIKELDQKKIFLAYRVNGETLPRKHGFPLRLVYEDVYGSDWVKYVEEIVVS
;
A
#
# COMPACT_ATOMS: atom_id res chain seq x y z
N MET A 1 -11.15 -3.72 67.12
CA MET A 1 -10.25 -2.96 66.26
C MET A 1 -10.21 -3.62 64.93
N GLY A 2 -10.94 -3.07 63.98
CA GLY A 2 -11.14 -3.66 62.67
C GLY A 2 -10.12 -3.13 61.66
N GLY A 3 -9.47 -4.02 60.92
CA GLY A 3 -8.62 -3.69 59.81
C GLY A 3 -9.37 -3.89 58.51
N PHE A 4 -9.64 -2.81 57.77
CA PHE A 4 -10.20 -2.82 56.43
C PHE A 4 -9.11 -3.21 55.42
N PHE A 5 -9.24 -4.34 54.79
CA PHE A 5 -8.50 -4.67 53.59
C PHE A 5 -9.31 -4.27 52.36
N LEU A 6 -8.91 -3.18 51.72
CA LEU A 6 -9.37 -2.82 50.40
C LEU A 6 -8.58 -3.64 49.37
N THR A 7 -9.20 -4.66 48.81
CA THR A 7 -8.70 -5.34 47.63
C THR A 7 -9.17 -4.57 46.39
N SER A 8 -8.29 -3.71 45.85
CA SER A 8 -8.47 -3.11 44.54
C SER A 8 -8.20 -4.16 43.45
N SER A 9 -9.25 -4.81 42.96
CA SER A 9 -9.16 -5.61 41.76
C SER A 9 -9.05 -4.69 40.55
N LEU A 10 -7.80 -4.41 40.15
CA LEU A 10 -7.49 -3.87 38.85
C LEU A 10 -7.76 -4.94 37.80
N TRP A 11 -8.96 -4.98 37.28
CA TRP A 11 -9.24 -5.69 36.04
C TRP A 11 -8.64 -4.89 34.89
N ASN A 12 -7.42 -5.23 34.53
CA ASN A 12 -6.84 -4.84 33.28
C ASN A 12 -7.68 -5.47 32.16
N PHE A 13 -8.52 -4.68 31.56
CA PHE A 13 -9.16 -4.99 30.28
C PHE A 13 -8.04 -4.95 29.21
N VAL A 14 -7.28 -6.03 29.11
CA VAL A 14 -6.47 -6.29 27.93
C VAL A 14 -7.46 -6.67 26.84
N SER A 15 -7.85 -5.70 26.03
CA SER A 15 -8.52 -5.95 24.76
C SER A 15 -7.51 -6.66 23.85
N ASN A 16 -7.41 -7.97 23.97
CA ASN A 16 -6.72 -8.80 23.00
C ASN A 16 -7.50 -8.71 21.68
N VAL A 17 -7.17 -7.73 20.87
CA VAL A 17 -7.47 -7.75 19.45
C VAL A 17 -6.57 -8.85 18.87
N TRP A 18 -7.08 -10.07 18.82
CA TRP A 18 -6.46 -11.18 18.12
C TRP A 18 -6.46 -10.82 16.63
N ALA A 19 -5.35 -10.29 16.13
CA ALA A 19 -5.17 -10.21 14.70
C ALA A 19 -5.29 -11.64 14.16
N LYS A 20 -6.29 -11.88 13.31
CA LYS A 20 -6.49 -13.19 12.69
C LYS A 20 -5.20 -13.59 11.99
N ALA A 21 -4.60 -14.72 12.38
CA ALA A 21 -3.39 -15.20 11.75
C ALA A 21 -3.65 -15.47 10.27
N LYS A 22 -2.82 -14.89 9.39
CA LYS A 22 -2.89 -15.14 7.95
C LYS A 22 -2.56 -16.60 7.66
N GLN A 23 -3.25 -17.18 6.69
CA GLN A 23 -2.99 -18.52 6.20
C GLN A 23 -1.70 -18.50 5.35
N LEU A 24 -0.65 -19.20 5.81
CA LEU A 24 0.54 -19.43 5.01
C LEU A 24 0.21 -20.40 3.87
N LEU A 25 0.29 -19.93 2.64
CA LEU A 25 0.04 -20.75 1.47
C LEU A 25 1.29 -21.60 1.13
N PRO A 26 1.11 -22.87 0.72
CA PRO A 26 2.24 -23.73 0.31
C PRO A 26 2.83 -23.27 -1.03
N LYS A 27 4.07 -23.70 -1.31
CA LYS A 27 4.64 -23.57 -2.67
C LYS A 27 3.74 -24.25 -3.69
N GLY A 28 3.61 -23.66 -4.88
CA GLY A 28 2.78 -24.21 -5.96
C GLY A 28 1.27 -24.09 -5.71
N PHE A 29 0.84 -23.29 -4.72
CA PHE A 29 -0.61 -23.07 -4.52
C PHE A 29 -1.30 -22.61 -5.82
N PRO A 30 -2.44 -23.21 -6.21
CA PRO A 30 -3.10 -22.94 -7.48
C PRO A 30 -3.57 -21.46 -7.53
N LYS A 31 -3.08 -20.70 -8.52
CA LYS A 31 -3.42 -19.28 -8.68
C LYS A 31 -4.92 -19.04 -8.93
N THR A 32 -5.60 -19.97 -9.57
CA THR A 32 -7.04 -19.90 -9.79
C THR A 32 -7.82 -19.85 -8.48
N GLN A 33 -7.31 -20.49 -7.42
CA GLN A 33 -7.95 -20.44 -6.10
C GLN A 33 -7.74 -19.09 -5.41
N LEU A 34 -6.62 -18.38 -5.68
CA LEU A 34 -6.37 -17.05 -5.14
C LEU A 34 -7.43 -16.03 -5.54
N LEU A 35 -8.06 -16.22 -6.71
CA LEU A 35 -9.06 -15.29 -7.26
C LEU A 35 -10.31 -15.14 -6.40
N ASN A 36 -10.56 -16.11 -5.51
CA ASN A 36 -11.72 -16.12 -4.64
C ASN A 36 -11.34 -15.91 -3.15
N MET A 37 -10.06 -15.63 -2.87
CA MET A 37 -9.56 -15.46 -1.52
C MET A 37 -9.48 -13.97 -1.14
N ASN A 38 -9.69 -13.69 0.14
CA ASN A 38 -9.45 -12.34 0.67
C ASN A 38 -7.94 -12.14 0.89
N PRO A 39 -7.29 -11.13 0.27
CA PRO A 39 -5.87 -10.87 0.44
C PRO A 39 -5.45 -10.67 1.90
N ALA A 40 -6.34 -10.13 2.75
CA ALA A 40 -6.07 -9.94 4.18
C ALA A 40 -5.89 -11.25 4.98
N ASP A 41 -6.37 -12.37 4.45
CA ASP A 41 -6.27 -13.68 5.10
C ASP A 41 -5.06 -14.50 4.61
N ILE A 42 -4.23 -13.96 3.70
CA ILE A 42 -3.17 -14.69 3.01
C ILE A 42 -1.78 -14.24 3.46
N ASP A 43 -0.93 -15.21 3.80
CA ASP A 43 0.51 -15.04 3.85
C ASP A 43 1.13 -15.63 2.57
N ASN A 44 1.62 -14.75 1.71
CA ASN A 44 2.11 -15.09 0.38
C ASN A 44 3.62 -15.39 0.30
N ARG A 45 4.33 -15.47 1.43
CA ARG A 45 5.82 -15.55 1.42
C ARG A 45 6.38 -16.80 0.75
N ASN A 46 5.62 -17.88 0.62
CA ASN A 46 6.02 -19.11 -0.10
C ASN A 46 5.54 -19.13 -1.56
N LEU A 47 4.74 -18.17 -1.98
CA LEU A 47 4.32 -18.08 -3.37
C LEU A 47 5.47 -17.61 -4.26
N GLU A 48 5.62 -18.21 -5.41
CA GLU A 48 6.58 -17.77 -6.42
C GLU A 48 6.20 -16.38 -6.95
N VAL A 49 7.23 -15.58 -7.24
CA VAL A 49 7.04 -14.30 -7.92
C VAL A 49 6.65 -14.56 -9.37
N ASP A 50 5.59 -13.94 -9.82
CA ASP A 50 5.09 -14.10 -11.17
C ASP A 50 6.00 -13.38 -12.18
N PRO A 51 6.26 -13.98 -13.33
CA PRO A 51 6.90 -13.28 -14.45
C PRO A 51 6.05 -12.06 -14.88
N LEU A 52 6.69 -10.91 -15.08
CA LEU A 52 6.00 -9.66 -15.38
C LEU A 52 5.13 -9.73 -16.65
N ASN A 53 5.54 -10.51 -17.65
CA ASN A 53 4.78 -10.73 -18.88
C ASN A 53 3.46 -11.50 -18.67
N LYS A 54 3.30 -12.17 -17.51
CA LYS A 54 2.07 -12.87 -17.11
C LYS A 54 1.18 -12.05 -16.19
N PHE A 55 1.58 -10.83 -15.82
CA PHE A 55 0.75 -9.98 -14.96
C PHE A 55 -0.53 -9.58 -15.68
N GLY A 56 -1.66 -9.89 -15.04
CA GLY A 56 -2.96 -9.34 -15.41
C GLY A 56 -3.04 -7.84 -15.09
N THR A 57 -3.94 -7.13 -15.76
CA THR A 57 -4.23 -5.72 -15.51
C THR A 57 -5.69 -5.42 -15.80
N MET A 58 -6.24 -4.41 -15.13
CA MET A 58 -7.59 -3.91 -15.32
C MET A 58 -7.60 -2.39 -15.24
N GLY A 59 -8.64 -1.77 -15.82
CA GLY A 59 -8.76 -0.31 -15.92
C GLY A 59 -7.81 0.27 -16.97
N PRO A 60 -7.51 1.59 -16.94
CA PRO A 60 -6.65 2.22 -17.92
C PRO A 60 -5.28 1.56 -18.02
N THR A 61 -4.81 1.32 -19.26
CA THR A 61 -3.55 0.61 -19.54
C THR A 61 -2.57 1.39 -20.38
N ASP A 62 -3.02 2.46 -21.02
CA ASP A 62 -2.22 3.26 -21.94
C ASP A 62 -2.28 4.77 -21.63
N VAL A 63 -2.11 5.12 -20.37
CA VAL A 63 -1.98 6.52 -19.97
C VAL A 63 -0.52 6.93 -20.20
N ALA A 64 -0.31 7.86 -21.14
CA ALA A 64 1.00 8.40 -21.45
C ALA A 64 1.33 9.52 -20.46
N ILE A 65 2.26 9.27 -19.55
CA ILE A 65 2.80 10.27 -18.61
C ILE A 65 4.27 10.47 -18.92
N ASP A 66 4.64 11.71 -19.23
CA ASP A 66 6.05 12.07 -19.41
C ASP A 66 6.73 12.24 -18.05
N SER A 67 7.69 11.39 -17.74
CA SER A 67 8.44 11.42 -16.48
C SER A 67 9.20 12.73 -16.25
N LYS A 68 9.57 13.46 -17.30
CA LYS A 68 10.28 14.74 -17.19
C LYS A 68 9.38 15.86 -16.65
N THR A 69 8.12 15.86 -17.04
CA THR A 69 7.13 16.85 -16.59
C THR A 69 6.30 16.37 -15.41
N TYR A 70 6.34 15.07 -15.11
CA TYR A 70 5.59 14.48 -14.01
C TYR A 70 5.94 15.12 -12.66
N ARG A 71 4.92 15.33 -11.84
CA ARG A 71 5.04 15.79 -10.44
C ARG A 71 4.09 15.02 -9.55
N LEU A 72 4.64 14.42 -8.48
CA LEU A 72 3.85 13.93 -7.36
C LEU A 72 3.64 15.08 -6.40
N LYS A 73 2.38 15.42 -6.12
CA LYS A 73 2.02 16.44 -5.14
C LYS A 73 1.68 15.78 -3.80
N VAL A 74 2.10 16.40 -2.69
CA VAL A 74 1.66 16.04 -1.34
C VAL A 74 1.10 17.30 -0.69
N THR A 75 -0.20 17.30 -0.42
CA THR A 75 -0.99 18.47 -0.03
C THR A 75 -1.92 18.17 1.15
N GLY A 76 -2.78 19.13 1.52
CA GLY A 76 -3.78 18.99 2.58
C GLY A 76 -3.26 19.41 3.95
N LYS A 77 -3.57 18.64 5.00
CA LYS A 77 -3.18 18.94 6.40
C LYS A 77 -1.70 18.66 6.65
N VAL A 78 -0.83 19.42 6.02
CA VAL A 78 0.63 19.35 6.11
C VAL A 78 1.22 20.72 6.41
N GLU A 79 2.40 20.75 7.03
CA GLU A 79 3.12 22.00 7.26
C GLU A 79 3.92 22.45 6.03
N ARG A 80 4.43 21.48 5.25
CA ARG A 80 5.29 21.69 4.09
C ARG A 80 4.78 20.89 2.90
N PRO A 81 3.88 21.43 2.08
CA PRO A 81 3.46 20.77 0.84
C PRO A 81 4.67 20.45 -0.05
N LEU A 82 4.65 19.30 -0.71
CA LEU A 82 5.69 18.88 -1.64
C LEU A 82 5.17 18.79 -3.07
N SER A 83 6.10 19.02 -4.01
CA SER A 83 5.92 18.73 -5.43
C SER A 83 7.20 18.11 -5.94
N LEU A 84 7.21 16.78 -6.11
CA LEU A 84 8.41 16.00 -6.41
C LEU A 84 8.41 15.58 -7.88
N SER A 85 9.52 15.81 -8.57
CA SER A 85 9.75 15.21 -9.89
C SER A 85 10.00 13.70 -9.76
N TYR A 86 9.86 12.96 -10.86
CA TYR A 86 10.15 11.52 -10.87
C TYR A 86 11.59 11.23 -10.40
N ASP A 87 12.58 12.00 -10.89
CA ASP A 87 13.98 11.85 -10.50
C ASP A 87 14.24 12.14 -9.01
N GLN A 88 13.49 13.07 -8.43
CA GLN A 88 13.54 13.31 -6.97
C GLN A 88 13.00 12.12 -6.19
N ILE A 89 11.88 11.54 -6.62
CA ILE A 89 11.29 10.36 -6.00
C ILE A 89 12.25 9.18 -6.01
N LEU A 90 12.97 8.96 -7.11
CA LEU A 90 13.95 7.88 -7.23
C LEU A 90 15.14 8.00 -6.25
N LYS A 91 15.38 9.18 -5.68
CA LYS A 91 16.44 9.44 -4.70
C LYS A 91 16.00 9.18 -3.23
N TYR A 92 14.72 9.02 -3.00
CA TYR A 92 14.23 8.71 -1.65
C TYR A 92 14.65 7.30 -1.22
N PRO A 93 14.78 7.06 0.10
CA PRO A 93 14.95 5.72 0.62
C PRO A 93 13.86 4.81 0.09
N SER A 94 14.26 3.73 -0.56
CA SER A 94 13.35 2.77 -1.17
C SER A 94 13.26 1.49 -0.35
N LEU A 95 12.14 0.81 -0.46
CA LEU A 95 11.96 -0.56 -0.01
C LEU A 95 11.63 -1.46 -1.19
N THR A 96 11.86 -2.75 -1.03
CA THR A 96 11.44 -3.78 -1.98
C THR A 96 10.70 -4.87 -1.22
N GLU A 97 9.42 -5.09 -1.58
CA GLU A 97 8.56 -6.05 -0.92
C GLU A 97 7.83 -6.94 -1.93
N THR A 98 7.66 -8.21 -1.55
CA THR A 98 6.79 -9.12 -2.31
C THR A 98 5.38 -9.00 -1.79
N VAL A 99 4.47 -8.45 -2.62
CA VAL A 99 3.08 -8.23 -2.26
C VAL A 99 2.17 -8.82 -3.32
N LEU A 100 1.17 -9.58 -2.86
CA LEU A 100 0.16 -10.21 -3.70
C LEU A 100 -0.98 -9.24 -3.98
N LEU A 101 -1.23 -8.98 -5.26
CA LEU A 101 -2.41 -8.29 -5.74
C LEU A 101 -3.42 -9.32 -6.22
N ILE A 102 -4.67 -9.25 -5.73
CA ILE A 102 -5.79 -10.06 -6.21
C ILE A 102 -6.85 -9.15 -6.84
N CYS A 103 -7.22 -9.44 -8.08
CA CYS A 103 -8.40 -8.90 -8.73
C CYS A 103 -9.44 -10.03 -8.78
N PRO A 104 -10.48 -10.01 -7.90
CA PRO A 104 -11.39 -11.15 -7.71
C PRO A 104 -12.03 -11.62 -9.03
N GLY A 105 -11.97 -12.91 -9.29
CA GLY A 105 -12.53 -13.52 -10.49
C GLY A 105 -11.73 -13.32 -11.79
N PHE A 106 -10.66 -12.49 -11.78
CA PHE A 106 -9.93 -12.15 -13.01
C PHE A 106 -8.48 -12.61 -12.99
N PHE A 107 -7.67 -12.13 -12.08
CA PHE A 107 -6.24 -12.48 -12.00
C PHE A 107 -5.66 -12.21 -10.61
N SER A 108 -4.50 -12.80 -10.36
CA SER A 108 -3.62 -12.43 -9.25
C SER A 108 -2.20 -12.18 -9.77
N ASN A 109 -1.49 -11.26 -9.15
CA ASN A 109 -0.09 -10.95 -9.45
C ASN A 109 0.71 -10.96 -8.15
N ASN A 110 1.57 -11.97 -7.96
CA ASN A 110 2.53 -11.96 -6.86
C ASN A 110 3.83 -11.33 -7.36
N GLY A 111 4.05 -10.07 -7.04
CA GLY A 111 5.16 -9.28 -7.57
C GLY A 111 6.11 -8.79 -6.51
N ARG A 112 7.37 -8.60 -6.87
CA ARG A 112 8.38 -7.92 -6.06
C ARG A 112 8.42 -6.44 -6.45
N TRP A 113 7.77 -5.62 -5.61
CA TRP A 113 7.57 -4.20 -5.88
C TRP A 113 8.61 -3.35 -5.18
N THR A 114 9.16 -2.36 -5.86
CA THR A 114 10.14 -1.41 -5.31
C THR A 114 9.60 0.00 -5.38
N GLY A 115 9.70 0.74 -4.28
CA GLY A 115 9.17 2.10 -4.23
C GLY A 115 9.49 2.85 -2.95
N VAL A 116 8.82 3.98 -2.74
CA VAL A 116 8.97 4.87 -1.57
C VAL A 116 7.76 4.73 -0.65
N THR A 117 7.98 4.69 0.67
CA THR A 117 6.90 4.55 1.64
C THR A 117 6.06 5.82 1.73
N LEU A 118 4.74 5.69 1.86
CA LEU A 118 3.89 6.83 2.19
C LEU A 118 4.29 7.44 3.52
N LYS A 119 4.61 6.62 4.51
CA LYS A 119 5.07 7.08 5.82
C LYS A 119 6.30 7.99 5.71
N GLY A 120 7.30 7.64 4.91
CA GLY A 120 8.50 8.46 4.68
C GLY A 120 8.16 9.83 4.07
N LEU A 121 7.29 9.86 3.06
CA LEU A 121 6.82 11.11 2.46
C LEU A 121 6.05 11.97 3.46
N LEU A 122 5.19 11.36 4.29
CA LEU A 122 4.40 12.08 5.29
C LEU A 122 5.26 12.66 6.43
N GLN A 123 6.35 11.99 6.79
CA GLN A 123 7.31 12.53 7.77
C GLN A 123 7.99 13.80 7.24
N GLU A 124 8.32 13.85 5.95
CA GLU A 124 8.96 15.02 5.35
C GLU A 124 8.03 16.23 5.27
N VAL A 125 6.75 16.02 4.92
CA VAL A 125 5.76 17.10 4.85
C VAL A 125 5.30 17.60 6.22
N GLN A 126 5.63 16.90 7.31
CA GLN A 126 5.19 17.21 8.66
C GLN A 126 3.67 17.34 8.75
N ILE A 127 3.00 16.18 8.83
CA ILE A 127 1.54 16.14 8.93
C ILE A 127 1.05 16.85 10.20
N LYS A 128 -0.06 17.57 10.08
CA LYS A 128 -0.71 18.23 11.22
C LYS A 128 -1.34 17.21 12.16
N LYS A 129 -1.42 17.55 13.44
CA LYS A 129 -1.92 16.63 14.51
C LYS A 129 -3.33 16.13 14.30
N GLU A 130 -4.18 16.91 13.66
CA GLU A 130 -5.57 16.59 13.35
C GLU A 130 -5.73 15.72 12.09
N ALA A 131 -4.64 15.41 11.38
CA ALA A 131 -4.69 14.54 10.22
C ALA A 131 -4.96 13.09 10.62
N GLN A 132 -5.91 12.45 9.95
CA GLN A 132 -6.31 11.06 10.23
C GLN A 132 -6.21 10.16 9.00
N TYR A 133 -6.30 10.73 7.82
CA TYR A 133 -6.36 9.99 6.57
C TYR A 133 -5.41 10.56 5.52
N VAL A 134 -5.09 9.69 4.58
CA VAL A 134 -4.37 10.02 3.35
C VAL A 134 -5.20 9.54 2.19
N ASP A 135 -5.54 10.43 1.28
CA ASP A 135 -6.16 10.08 0.01
C ASP A 135 -5.06 9.99 -1.06
N VAL A 136 -4.88 8.81 -1.65
CA VAL A 136 -4.00 8.61 -2.80
C VAL A 136 -4.82 8.76 -4.07
N VAL A 137 -4.44 9.71 -4.91
CA VAL A 137 -5.18 10.11 -6.11
C VAL A 137 -4.37 9.76 -7.35
N GLY A 138 -4.99 9.05 -8.27
CA GLY A 138 -4.44 8.72 -9.58
C GLY A 138 -5.07 9.55 -10.69
N ASN A 139 -4.53 9.42 -11.89
CA ASN A 139 -5.11 10.01 -13.08
C ASN A 139 -6.56 9.52 -13.29
N GLY A 140 -7.46 10.44 -13.63
CA GLY A 140 -8.87 10.14 -13.89
C GLY A 140 -9.71 9.95 -12.63
N GLU A 141 -9.39 10.67 -11.56
CA GLU A 141 -10.21 10.77 -10.33
C GLU A 141 -10.23 9.52 -9.45
N LYS A 142 -9.52 8.44 -9.80
CA LYS A 142 -9.39 7.28 -8.91
C LYS A 142 -8.74 7.71 -7.61
N ARG A 143 -9.48 7.57 -6.51
CA ARG A 143 -9.05 7.96 -5.15
C ARG A 143 -9.23 6.79 -4.19
N VAL A 144 -8.23 6.56 -3.35
CA VAL A 144 -8.30 5.59 -2.26
C VAL A 144 -7.91 6.26 -0.96
N ARG A 145 -8.78 6.17 0.04
CA ARG A 145 -8.55 6.69 1.39
C ARG A 145 -7.92 5.65 2.29
N ILE A 146 -6.86 6.02 2.96
CA ILE A 146 -6.06 5.17 3.85
C ILE A 146 -5.97 5.84 5.21
N SER A 147 -6.21 5.12 6.29
CA SER A 147 -5.96 5.63 7.63
C SER A 147 -4.44 5.76 7.87
N ILE A 148 -4.00 6.89 8.42
CA ILE A 148 -2.58 7.09 8.76
C ILE A 148 -2.06 5.99 9.69
N LYS A 149 -2.91 5.46 10.57
CA LYS A 149 -2.58 4.35 11.47
C LYS A 149 -2.22 3.05 10.74
N GLU A 150 -2.78 2.82 9.56
CA GLU A 150 -2.48 1.61 8.77
C GLU A 150 -1.07 1.64 8.17
N LEU A 151 -0.46 2.82 8.01
CA LEU A 151 0.89 2.96 7.45
C LEU A 151 1.98 2.33 8.33
N ASP A 152 1.69 2.08 9.61
CA ASP A 152 2.58 1.38 10.54
C ASP A 152 2.31 -0.13 10.61
N GLN A 153 1.19 -0.59 10.06
CA GLN A 153 0.71 -1.95 10.22
C GLN A 153 0.82 -2.79 8.94
N LYS A 154 0.82 -2.12 7.78
CA LYS A 154 0.76 -2.75 6.46
C LYS A 154 1.85 -2.23 5.53
N LYS A 155 2.18 -3.01 4.51
CA LYS A 155 3.06 -2.57 3.43
C LYS A 155 2.28 -1.65 2.48
N ILE A 156 2.41 -0.33 2.70
CA ILE A 156 1.74 0.69 1.89
C ILE A 156 2.80 1.66 1.35
N PHE A 157 2.97 1.68 0.04
CA PHE A 157 4.02 2.47 -0.61
C PHE A 157 3.71 2.76 -2.08
N LEU A 158 4.42 3.71 -2.66
CA LEU A 158 4.32 4.05 -4.08
C LEU A 158 5.43 3.34 -4.86
N ALA A 159 5.06 2.31 -5.63
CA ALA A 159 5.99 1.56 -6.44
C ALA A 159 6.30 2.26 -7.76
N TYR A 160 7.57 2.27 -8.14
CA TYR A 160 8.07 2.71 -9.44
C TYR A 160 8.80 1.59 -10.21
N ARG A 161 9.01 0.43 -9.57
CA ARG A 161 9.52 -0.79 -10.20
C ARG A 161 8.73 -2.02 -9.76
N VAL A 162 8.76 -3.03 -10.59
CA VAL A 162 8.25 -4.37 -10.27
C VAL A 162 9.18 -5.42 -10.85
N ASN A 163 9.53 -6.44 -10.08
CA ASN A 163 10.46 -7.52 -10.44
C ASN A 163 11.85 -7.02 -10.93
N GLY A 164 12.29 -5.86 -10.42
CA GLY A 164 13.55 -5.23 -10.83
C GLY A 164 13.48 -4.33 -12.07
N GLU A 165 12.38 -4.39 -12.81
CA GLU A 165 12.15 -3.57 -14.01
C GLU A 165 11.42 -2.27 -13.67
N THR A 166 11.62 -1.22 -14.45
CA THR A 166 10.80 0.01 -14.36
C THR A 166 9.33 -0.37 -14.53
N LEU A 167 8.46 0.19 -13.71
CA LEU A 167 7.03 -0.09 -13.75
C LEU A 167 6.48 0.15 -15.17
N PRO A 168 5.91 -0.87 -15.85
CA PRO A 168 5.36 -0.68 -17.18
C PRO A 168 4.15 0.26 -17.17
N ARG A 169 3.93 1.00 -18.27
CA ARG A 169 2.80 1.93 -18.42
C ARG A 169 1.47 1.27 -18.07
N LYS A 170 1.17 0.10 -18.62
CA LYS A 170 -0.06 -0.65 -18.34
C LYS A 170 -0.28 -1.00 -16.85
N HIS A 171 0.79 -1.01 -16.06
CA HIS A 171 0.75 -1.29 -14.64
C HIS A 171 0.79 -0.05 -13.76
N GLY A 172 0.85 1.16 -14.34
CA GLY A 172 0.67 2.42 -13.63
C GLY A 172 1.91 3.31 -13.52
N PHE A 173 2.88 3.19 -14.47
CA PHE A 173 4.00 4.15 -14.55
C PHE A 173 3.48 5.59 -14.55
N PRO A 174 4.12 6.55 -13.85
CA PRO A 174 5.38 6.44 -13.13
C PRO A 174 5.27 5.87 -11.72
N LEU A 175 4.11 5.99 -11.05
CA LEU A 175 3.88 5.52 -9.70
C LEU A 175 2.56 4.77 -9.57
N ARG A 176 2.62 3.66 -8.83
CA ARG A 176 1.45 2.86 -8.45
C ARG A 176 1.39 2.70 -6.95
N LEU A 177 0.21 2.84 -6.36
CA LEU A 177 -0.02 2.44 -4.98
C LEU A 177 0.05 0.92 -4.86
N VAL A 178 0.93 0.44 -3.99
CA VAL A 178 0.93 -0.92 -3.45
C VAL A 178 0.28 -0.83 -2.07
N TYR A 179 -0.78 -1.60 -1.89
CA TYR A 179 -1.54 -1.61 -0.63
C TYR A 179 -1.79 -3.06 -0.22
N GLU A 180 -1.00 -3.55 0.73
CA GLU A 180 -1.11 -4.92 1.26
C GLU A 180 -2.49 -5.16 1.87
N ASP A 181 -3.00 -6.38 1.75
CA ASP A 181 -4.24 -6.86 2.39
C ASP A 181 -5.54 -6.28 1.82
N VAL A 182 -5.47 -5.60 0.68
CA VAL A 182 -6.67 -5.14 -0.03
C VAL A 182 -6.71 -5.66 -1.46
N TYR A 183 -7.88 -5.64 -2.06
CA TYR A 183 -8.03 -6.05 -3.47
C TYR A 183 -7.39 -5.05 -4.43
N GLY A 184 -7.08 -5.52 -5.63
CA GLY A 184 -6.45 -4.70 -6.68
C GLY A 184 -7.25 -3.47 -7.10
N SER A 185 -8.56 -3.41 -6.80
CA SER A 185 -9.38 -2.21 -6.96
C SER A 185 -8.83 -1.00 -6.20
N ASP A 186 -8.16 -1.23 -5.08
CA ASP A 186 -7.62 -0.18 -4.22
C ASP A 186 -6.14 0.13 -4.47
N TRP A 187 -5.55 -0.55 -5.46
CA TRP A 187 -4.20 -0.27 -5.93
C TRP A 187 -4.21 0.78 -7.03
N VAL A 188 -4.20 2.06 -6.64
CA VAL A 188 -4.27 3.20 -7.58
C VAL A 188 -3.09 3.19 -8.54
N LYS A 189 -3.39 3.24 -9.85
CA LYS A 189 -2.40 3.43 -10.92
C LYS A 189 -2.22 4.93 -11.23
N TYR A 190 -1.05 5.27 -11.79
CA TYR A 190 -0.76 6.65 -12.25
C TYR A 190 -0.97 7.67 -11.14
N VAL A 191 -0.39 7.40 -9.96
CA VAL A 191 -0.56 8.29 -8.79
C VAL A 191 0.02 9.66 -9.10
N GLU A 192 -0.76 10.71 -8.85
CA GLU A 192 -0.39 12.12 -9.10
C GLU A 192 -0.38 12.95 -7.82
N GLU A 193 -1.21 12.58 -6.85
CA GLU A 193 -1.37 13.38 -5.64
C GLU A 193 -1.61 12.51 -4.40
N ILE A 194 -1.12 12.99 -3.28
CA ILE A 194 -1.40 12.52 -1.92
C ILE A 194 -2.02 13.69 -1.17
N VAL A 195 -3.26 13.53 -0.71
CA VAL A 195 -3.97 14.57 0.05
C VAL A 195 -4.15 14.12 1.49
N VAL A 196 -3.53 14.83 2.42
CA VAL A 196 -3.64 14.55 3.87
C VAL A 196 -4.88 15.25 4.41
N SER A 197 -5.77 14.51 5.10
CA SER A 197 -7.06 15.01 5.60
C SER A 197 -7.38 14.60 7.04
#